data_b0ba4326757ecae855c605a1fe3fde3f
#
_entry.id   b0ba4326757ecae855c605a1fe3fde3f
#
_cell.length_a   1.000
_cell.length_b   1.000
_cell.length_c   1.000
_cell.angle_alpha   90.00
_cell.angle_beta   90.00
_cell.angle_gamma   90.00
#
_symmetry.space_group_name_H-M   'P 1'
#
loop_
_entity.id
_entity.type
_entity.pdbx_description
1 polymer ?
#
loop_
_entity_poly.entity_id
_entity_poly.type
_entity_poly.pdbx_seq_one_letter_code
_entity_poly.pdbx_strand_id
1 'polypeptide(L)'
;MIDLVNANLLNSLARRLVREGLLDEYQALTAQKDAQQQKLPFIHYLSSTGRINSDLLAYLVAEEFGLPYLDLDTFDTRYLPKKAVDEQLLRKHQALPLYKRGNVLSLALSTPTNLAAIDEIQFQTGLTIHPIIVAEEKLHQMLETSLETDIAALGDLESIELEALQL
;
A
#
# COMPACT_ATOMS: atom_id res chain seq x y z
N MET A 1 -3.17 -12.26 -35.72
CA MET A 1 -2.98 -10.87 -36.18
C MET A 1 -3.84 -9.85 -35.41
N ILE A 2 -4.30 -10.22 -34.22
CA ILE A 2 -5.05 -9.33 -33.31
C ILE A 2 -4.08 -8.59 -32.35
N ASP A 3 -2.84 -8.99 -32.32
CA ASP A 3 -1.93 -8.80 -31.19
C ASP A 3 -1.26 -7.42 -31.09
N LEU A 4 -1.03 -6.71 -32.20
CA LEU A 4 -0.30 -5.45 -32.18
C LEU A 4 -1.14 -4.22 -31.82
N VAL A 5 -2.43 -4.26 -32.13
CA VAL A 5 -3.34 -3.14 -31.81
C VAL A 5 -3.73 -3.17 -30.33
N ASN A 6 -3.91 -4.37 -29.77
CA ASN A 6 -4.29 -4.56 -28.36
C ASN A 6 -3.11 -4.30 -27.40
N ALA A 7 -1.90 -4.66 -27.81
CA ALA A 7 -0.71 -4.41 -26.99
C ALA A 7 -0.43 -2.91 -26.72
N ASN A 8 -0.86 -2.04 -27.65
CA ASN A 8 -0.72 -0.59 -27.47
C ASN A 8 -1.79 0.01 -26.55
N LEU A 9 -2.88 -0.71 -26.26
CA LEU A 9 -3.93 -0.27 -25.37
C LEU A 9 -3.67 -0.65 -23.90
N LEU A 10 -2.77 -1.60 -23.66
CA LEU A 10 -2.40 -2.01 -22.31
C LEU A 10 -1.42 -1.02 -21.67
N ASN A 11 -1.62 -0.73 -20.40
CA ASN A 11 -0.61 0.00 -19.62
C ASN A 11 0.65 -0.86 -19.40
N SER A 12 1.72 -0.26 -18.91
CA SER A 12 3.01 -0.93 -18.75
C SER A 12 2.94 -2.15 -17.84
N LEU A 13 2.22 -2.06 -16.75
CA LEU A 13 2.01 -3.17 -15.81
C LEU A 13 1.21 -4.30 -16.45
N ALA A 14 0.12 -3.99 -17.16
CA ALA A 14 -0.67 -5.01 -17.86
C ALA A 14 0.16 -5.77 -18.90
N ARG A 15 0.98 -5.07 -19.67
CA ARG A 15 1.94 -5.71 -20.60
C ARG A 15 2.95 -6.59 -19.89
N ARG A 16 3.44 -6.14 -18.73
CA ARG A 16 4.35 -6.96 -17.91
C ARG A 16 3.69 -8.26 -17.47
N LEU A 17 2.46 -8.22 -16.96
CA LEU A 17 1.72 -9.38 -16.50
C LEU A 17 1.45 -10.39 -17.63
N VAL A 18 1.17 -9.90 -18.83
CA VAL A 18 1.04 -10.76 -20.02
C VAL A 18 2.36 -11.42 -20.39
N ARG A 19 3.45 -10.68 -20.39
CA ARG A 19 4.78 -11.19 -20.70
C ARG A 19 5.26 -12.25 -19.70
N GLU A 20 4.91 -12.08 -18.41
CA GLU A 20 5.21 -13.06 -17.36
C GLU A 20 4.25 -14.28 -17.37
N GLY A 21 3.26 -14.27 -18.26
CA GLY A 21 2.30 -15.39 -18.37
C GLY A 21 1.26 -15.45 -17.23
N LEU A 22 1.10 -14.38 -16.47
CA LEU A 22 0.14 -14.31 -15.36
C LEU A 22 -1.27 -13.96 -15.82
N LEU A 23 -1.39 -13.25 -16.94
CA LEU A 23 -2.62 -12.94 -17.64
C LEU A 23 -2.42 -13.17 -19.13
N ASP A 24 -3.47 -13.58 -19.83
CA ASP A 24 -3.49 -13.44 -21.29
C ASP A 24 -3.92 -12.03 -21.71
N GLU A 25 -3.76 -11.68 -22.98
CA GLU A 25 -4.08 -10.35 -23.48
C GLU A 25 -5.54 -9.95 -23.27
N TYR A 26 -6.46 -10.91 -23.45
CA TYR A 26 -7.88 -10.68 -23.23
C TYR A 26 -8.20 -10.41 -21.76
N GLN A 27 -7.62 -11.21 -20.86
CA GLN A 27 -7.75 -11.02 -19.41
C GLN A 27 -7.18 -9.67 -18.96
N ALA A 28 -6.05 -9.28 -19.49
CA ALA A 28 -5.42 -8.00 -19.18
C ALA A 28 -6.25 -6.79 -19.64
N LEU A 29 -6.78 -6.85 -20.86
CA LEU A 29 -7.67 -5.80 -21.40
C LEU A 29 -8.96 -5.71 -20.61
N THR A 30 -9.59 -6.85 -20.31
CA THR A 30 -10.82 -6.91 -19.52
C THR A 30 -10.62 -6.34 -18.13
N ALA A 31 -9.55 -6.75 -17.45
CA ALA A 31 -9.22 -6.25 -16.12
C ALA A 31 -8.98 -4.73 -16.12
N GLN A 32 -8.25 -4.22 -17.11
CA GLN A 32 -8.00 -2.78 -17.24
C GLN A 32 -9.29 -2.00 -17.48
N LYS A 33 -10.18 -2.51 -18.34
CA LYS A 33 -11.48 -1.91 -18.61
C LYS A 33 -12.40 -1.92 -17.39
N ASP A 34 -12.47 -3.04 -16.68
CA ASP A 34 -13.29 -3.19 -15.49
C ASP A 34 -12.81 -2.27 -14.37
N ALA A 35 -11.51 -2.16 -14.17
CA ALA A 35 -10.92 -1.21 -13.22
C ALA A 35 -11.32 0.24 -13.54
N GLN A 36 -11.27 0.63 -14.81
CA GLN A 36 -11.71 1.95 -15.25
C GLN A 36 -13.21 2.19 -15.02
N GLN A 37 -14.04 1.20 -15.31
CA GLN A 37 -15.49 1.31 -15.09
C GLN A 37 -15.86 1.44 -13.61
N GLN A 38 -15.14 0.72 -12.75
CA GLN A 38 -15.30 0.78 -11.29
C GLN A 38 -14.58 1.97 -10.66
N LYS A 39 -13.83 2.75 -11.45
CA LYS A 39 -13.00 3.87 -10.98
C LYS A 39 -11.99 3.46 -9.90
N LEU A 40 -11.46 2.25 -10.02
CA LEU A 40 -10.44 1.71 -9.13
C LEU A 40 -9.06 1.79 -9.77
N PRO A 41 -8.00 2.02 -8.99
CA PRO A 41 -6.63 1.81 -9.46
C PRO A 41 -6.46 0.38 -9.96
N PHE A 42 -5.75 0.20 -11.07
CA PHE A 42 -5.59 -1.11 -11.71
C PHE A 42 -4.97 -2.15 -10.77
N ILE A 43 -3.99 -1.75 -9.98
CA ILE A 43 -3.34 -2.61 -8.99
C ILE A 43 -4.34 -3.07 -7.92
N HIS A 44 -5.15 -2.15 -7.41
CA HIS A 44 -6.20 -2.49 -6.43
C HIS A 44 -7.24 -3.46 -7.00
N TYR A 45 -7.67 -3.25 -8.25
CA TYR A 45 -8.56 -4.17 -8.93
C TYR A 45 -7.97 -5.58 -9.06
N LEU A 46 -6.70 -5.68 -9.50
CA LEU A 46 -6.01 -6.97 -9.62
C LEU A 46 -5.84 -7.67 -8.26
N SER A 47 -5.53 -6.92 -7.22
CA SER A 47 -5.43 -7.44 -5.86
C SER A 47 -6.76 -8.01 -5.38
N SER A 48 -7.86 -7.31 -5.62
CA SER A 48 -9.21 -7.71 -5.19
C SER A 48 -9.74 -8.95 -5.90
N THR A 49 -9.29 -9.22 -7.13
CA THR A 49 -9.73 -10.41 -7.88
C THR A 49 -9.11 -11.71 -7.40
N GLY A 50 -8.00 -11.64 -6.68
CA GLY A 50 -7.29 -12.81 -6.17
C GLY A 50 -6.66 -13.73 -7.23
N ARG A 51 -6.65 -13.33 -8.50
CA ARG A 51 -6.12 -14.14 -9.62
C ARG A 51 -4.61 -14.22 -9.61
N ILE A 52 -3.95 -13.19 -9.08
CA ILE A 52 -2.49 -13.10 -8.97
C ILE A 52 -2.15 -13.08 -7.49
N ASN A 53 -1.13 -13.86 -7.10
CA ASN A 53 -0.62 -13.81 -5.73
C ASN A 53 -0.23 -12.37 -5.39
N SER A 54 -0.67 -11.86 -4.25
CA SER A 54 -0.50 -10.45 -3.86
C SER A 54 0.96 -10.04 -3.68
N ASP A 55 1.81 -10.92 -3.17
CA ASP A 55 3.24 -10.65 -3.05
C ASP A 55 3.94 -10.62 -4.40
N LEU A 56 3.60 -11.54 -5.29
CA LEU A 56 4.12 -11.55 -6.66
C LEU A 56 3.69 -10.29 -7.42
N LEU A 57 2.43 -9.90 -7.29
CA LEU A 57 1.94 -8.67 -7.90
C LEU A 57 2.71 -7.44 -7.38
N ALA A 58 2.87 -7.33 -6.07
CA ALA A 58 3.62 -6.23 -5.45
C ALA A 58 5.09 -6.20 -5.90
N TYR A 59 5.72 -7.36 -5.99
CA TYR A 59 7.09 -7.47 -6.50
C TYR A 59 7.21 -6.98 -7.96
N LEU A 60 6.31 -7.40 -8.84
CA LEU A 60 6.30 -6.97 -10.24
C LEU A 60 5.99 -5.49 -10.39
N VAL A 61 5.10 -4.96 -9.57
CA VAL A 61 4.82 -3.52 -9.51
C VAL A 61 6.07 -2.74 -9.10
N ALA A 62 6.76 -3.18 -8.06
CA ALA A 62 7.98 -2.55 -7.60
C ALA A 62 9.06 -2.53 -8.69
N GLU A 63 9.27 -3.65 -9.38
CA GLU A 63 10.21 -3.72 -10.51
C GLU A 63 9.82 -2.80 -11.67
N GLU A 64 8.54 -2.78 -12.04
CA GLU A 64 8.06 -1.97 -13.16
C GLU A 64 8.23 -0.47 -12.92
N PHE A 65 8.06 -0.03 -11.68
CA PHE A 65 8.19 1.37 -11.28
C PHE A 65 9.57 1.75 -10.71
N GLY A 66 10.48 0.80 -10.63
CA GLY A 66 11.83 1.06 -10.10
C GLY A 66 11.86 1.40 -8.61
N LEU A 67 10.95 0.83 -7.83
CA LEU A 67 10.83 1.04 -6.39
C LEU A 67 11.24 -0.21 -5.60
N PRO A 68 11.67 -0.06 -4.34
CA PRO A 68 11.94 -1.21 -3.50
C PRO A 68 10.66 -1.98 -3.15
N TYR A 69 10.77 -3.30 -3.04
CA TYR A 69 9.74 -4.20 -2.54
C TYR A 69 10.12 -4.71 -1.14
N LEU A 70 9.12 -4.86 -0.28
CA LEU A 70 9.25 -5.50 1.02
C LEU A 70 8.10 -6.49 1.25
N ASP A 71 8.44 -7.69 1.68
CA ASP A 71 7.46 -8.63 2.24
C ASP A 71 7.16 -8.24 3.69
N LEU A 72 5.95 -7.78 3.96
CA LEU A 72 5.54 -7.34 5.29
C LEU A 72 5.55 -8.46 6.35
N ASP A 73 5.45 -9.72 5.95
CA ASP A 73 5.56 -10.85 6.89
C ASP A 73 6.95 -10.97 7.52
N THR A 74 7.95 -10.39 6.88
CA THR A 74 9.32 -10.35 7.39
C THR A 74 9.63 -9.13 8.24
N PHE A 75 8.70 -8.17 8.32
CA PHE A 75 8.88 -6.91 9.04
C PHE A 75 8.46 -7.04 10.51
N ASP A 76 9.32 -6.59 11.40
CA ASP A 76 9.03 -6.55 12.82
C ASP A 76 8.22 -5.29 13.18
N THR A 77 6.97 -5.46 13.53
CA THR A 77 6.02 -4.37 13.87
C THR A 77 6.45 -3.55 15.09
N ARG A 78 7.35 -4.06 15.93
CA ARG A 78 7.88 -3.32 17.08
C ARG A 78 8.69 -2.09 16.66
N TYR A 79 9.19 -2.06 15.41
CA TYR A 79 9.97 -0.94 14.89
C TYR A 79 9.15 0.10 14.15
N LEU A 80 7.83 -0.06 14.06
CA LEU A 80 6.95 0.93 13.43
C LEU A 80 7.10 2.30 14.15
N PRO A 81 7.34 3.39 13.40
CA PRO A 81 7.47 4.73 13.99
C PRO A 81 6.08 5.26 14.35
N LYS A 82 5.64 4.95 15.57
CA LYS A 82 4.35 5.40 16.08
C LYS A 82 4.30 6.93 16.13
N LYS A 83 3.15 7.49 15.74
CA LYS A 83 2.90 8.94 15.75
C LYS A 83 3.77 9.78 14.79
N ALA A 84 4.52 9.17 13.87
CA ALA A 84 5.26 9.91 12.86
C ALA A 84 4.33 10.60 11.86
N VAL A 85 3.17 10.01 11.59
CA VAL A 85 2.13 10.52 10.69
C VAL A 85 0.77 10.40 11.36
N ASP A 86 -0.11 11.36 11.10
CA ASP A 86 -1.49 11.34 11.57
C ASP A 86 -2.23 10.09 11.08
N GLU A 87 -2.93 9.42 12.00
CA GLU A 87 -3.66 8.18 11.72
C GLU A 87 -4.73 8.35 10.63
N GLN A 88 -5.41 9.50 10.60
CA GLN A 88 -6.43 9.77 9.59
C GLN A 88 -5.83 9.82 8.18
N LEU A 89 -4.62 10.36 8.04
CA LEU A 89 -3.90 10.33 6.77
C LEU A 89 -3.50 8.92 6.37
N LEU A 90 -3.03 8.11 7.31
CA LEU A 90 -2.65 6.72 7.05
C LEU A 90 -3.85 5.90 6.56
N ARG A 91 -5.00 6.05 7.20
CA ARG A 91 -6.25 5.40 6.79
C ARG A 91 -6.75 5.91 5.44
N LYS A 92 -6.75 7.22 5.24
CA LYS A 92 -7.19 7.86 3.99
C LYS A 92 -6.39 7.35 2.79
N HIS A 93 -5.09 7.25 2.93
CA HIS A 93 -4.18 6.90 1.84
C HIS A 93 -3.77 5.43 1.82
N GLN A 94 -4.22 4.63 2.79
CA GLN A 94 -3.79 3.23 2.93
C GLN A 94 -2.26 3.12 2.87
N ALA A 95 -1.59 3.88 3.73
CA ALA A 95 -0.15 3.97 3.82
C ALA A 95 0.31 3.63 5.24
N LEU A 96 1.45 2.98 5.38
CA LEU A 96 2.01 2.60 6.67
C LEU A 96 3.46 3.05 6.79
N PRO A 97 3.80 3.92 7.77
CA PRO A 97 5.18 4.23 8.08
C PRO A 97 5.90 2.99 8.60
N LEU A 98 6.98 2.60 7.95
CA LEU A 98 7.76 1.41 8.33
C LEU A 98 8.97 1.75 9.18
N TYR A 99 9.70 2.78 8.77
CA TYR A 99 10.97 3.13 9.38
C TYR A 99 11.28 4.61 9.19
N LYS A 100 11.76 5.25 10.25
CA LYS A 100 12.20 6.65 10.23
C LYS A 100 13.68 6.73 10.59
N ARG A 101 14.45 7.38 9.73
CA ARG A 101 15.85 7.67 9.98
C ARG A 101 16.16 9.14 9.68
N GLY A 102 16.45 9.91 10.73
CA GLY A 102 16.63 11.34 10.56
C GLY A 102 15.40 12.02 9.98
N ASN A 103 15.54 12.69 8.84
CA ASN A 103 14.47 13.36 8.12
C ASN A 103 13.83 12.52 7.03
N VAL A 104 14.14 11.22 6.96
CA VAL A 104 13.61 10.29 5.94
C VAL A 104 12.65 9.32 6.59
N LEU A 105 11.48 9.16 6.00
CA LEU A 105 10.45 8.19 6.36
C LEU A 105 10.24 7.19 5.23
N SER A 106 10.48 5.91 5.51
CA SER A 106 10.10 4.82 4.61
C SER A 106 8.63 4.52 4.79
N LEU A 107 7.85 4.67 3.71
CA LEU A 107 6.40 4.55 3.70
C LEU A 107 5.97 3.38 2.83
N ALA A 108 5.26 2.42 3.40
CA ALA A 108 4.67 1.31 2.67
C ALA A 108 3.43 1.76 1.91
N LEU A 109 3.40 1.45 0.63
CA LEU A 109 2.29 1.69 -0.30
C LEU A 109 2.08 0.45 -1.17
N SER A 110 0.85 0.19 -1.58
CA SER A 110 0.54 -0.85 -2.57
C SER A 110 0.50 -0.30 -4.00
N THR A 111 0.25 1.00 -4.14
CA THR A 111 0.09 1.68 -5.42
C THR A 111 1.12 2.79 -5.57
N PRO A 112 2.12 2.62 -6.47
CA PRO A 112 3.21 3.59 -6.62
C PRO A 112 2.77 4.93 -7.23
N THR A 113 1.61 4.97 -7.86
CA THR A 113 1.04 6.16 -8.49
C THR A 113 0.26 7.05 -7.52
N ASN A 114 0.18 6.67 -6.24
CA ASN A 114 -0.48 7.47 -5.21
C ASN A 114 0.41 8.64 -4.75
N LEU A 115 0.71 9.53 -5.66
CA LEU A 115 1.52 10.71 -5.39
C LEU A 115 0.85 11.66 -4.38
N ALA A 116 -0.47 11.71 -4.37
CA ALA A 116 -1.21 12.54 -3.42
C ALA A 116 -0.95 12.12 -1.96
N ALA A 117 -0.81 10.83 -1.69
CA ALA A 117 -0.44 10.32 -0.37
C ALA A 117 0.96 10.82 0.04
N ILE A 118 1.92 10.68 -0.86
CA ILE A 118 3.30 11.09 -0.61
C ILE A 118 3.36 12.59 -0.35
N ASP A 119 2.75 13.40 -1.21
CA ASP A 119 2.77 14.86 -1.12
C ASP A 119 2.09 15.35 0.16
N GLU A 120 0.93 14.80 0.51
CA GLU A 120 0.17 15.21 1.70
C GLU A 120 0.90 14.83 2.99
N ILE A 121 1.45 13.63 3.07
CA ILE A 121 2.23 13.18 4.23
C ILE A 121 3.53 13.98 4.34
N GLN A 122 4.21 14.24 3.24
CA GLN A 122 5.41 15.05 3.22
C GLN A 122 5.13 16.49 3.67
N PHE A 123 4.02 17.07 3.21
CA PHE A 123 3.59 18.42 3.61
C PHE A 123 3.27 18.50 5.11
N GLN A 124 2.55 17.50 5.63
CA GLN A 124 2.16 17.49 7.05
C GLN A 124 3.34 17.25 7.98
N THR A 125 4.25 16.38 7.60
CA THR A 125 5.35 15.94 8.50
C THR A 125 6.65 16.70 8.28
N GLY A 126 6.85 17.32 7.14
CA GLY A 126 8.13 17.88 6.72
C GLY A 126 9.23 16.84 6.44
N LEU A 127 8.88 15.55 6.41
CA LEU A 127 9.82 14.46 6.18
C LEU A 127 9.97 14.17 4.69
N THR A 128 11.14 13.69 4.29
CA THR A 128 11.34 13.13 2.95
C THR A 128 10.77 11.71 2.93
N ILE A 129 9.88 11.44 1.99
CA ILE A 129 9.19 10.14 1.89
C ILE A 129 9.91 9.24 0.89
N HIS A 130 10.27 8.04 1.33
CA HIS A 130 10.78 6.97 0.48
C HIS A 130 9.70 5.87 0.38
N PRO A 131 9.02 5.74 -0.78
CA PRO A 131 8.00 4.72 -0.97
C PRO A 131 8.62 3.33 -1.06
N ILE A 132 7.99 2.37 -0.41
CA ILE A 132 8.31 0.94 -0.49
C ILE A 132 7.03 0.22 -0.90
N ILE A 133 7.10 -0.61 -1.93
CA ILE A 133 5.95 -1.36 -2.41
C ILE A 133 5.79 -2.65 -1.62
N VAL A 134 4.57 -2.88 -1.17
CA VAL A 134 4.15 -4.04 -0.38
C VAL A 134 2.85 -4.62 -0.94
N ALA A 135 2.56 -5.87 -0.58
CA ALA A 135 1.29 -6.49 -0.93
C ALA A 135 0.12 -5.76 -0.25
N GLU A 136 -0.91 -5.39 -1.02
CA GLU A 136 -2.03 -4.59 -0.54
C GLU A 136 -2.78 -5.26 0.60
N GLU A 137 -3.06 -6.54 0.50
CA GLU A 137 -3.77 -7.30 1.53
C GLU A 137 -3.02 -7.30 2.87
N LYS A 138 -1.72 -7.52 2.84
CA LYS A 138 -0.86 -7.48 4.03
C LYS A 138 -0.75 -6.08 4.62
N LEU A 139 -0.67 -5.06 3.76
CA LEU A 139 -0.67 -3.66 4.17
C LEU A 139 -1.95 -3.32 4.92
N HIS A 140 -3.10 -3.70 4.36
CA HIS A 140 -4.40 -3.47 5.00
C HIS A 140 -4.50 -4.14 6.37
N GLN A 141 -4.14 -5.42 6.46
CA GLN A 141 -4.14 -6.15 7.73
C GLN A 141 -3.22 -5.53 8.78
N MET A 142 -2.02 -5.16 8.39
CA MET A 142 -1.05 -4.55 9.31
C MET A 142 -1.48 -3.15 9.75
N LEU A 143 -2.08 -2.39 8.86
CA LEU A 143 -2.62 -1.07 9.17
C LEU A 143 -3.76 -1.15 10.20
N GLU A 144 -4.72 -2.04 10.00
CA GLU A 144 -5.80 -2.27 10.96
C GLU A 144 -5.27 -2.70 12.32
N THR A 145 -4.40 -3.71 12.36
CA THR A 145 -3.83 -4.22 13.61
C THR A 145 -3.03 -3.16 14.37
N SER A 146 -2.22 -2.36 13.68
CA SER A 146 -1.40 -1.32 14.32
C SER A 146 -2.22 -0.17 14.88
N LEU A 147 -3.30 0.21 14.20
CA LEU A 147 -4.18 1.29 14.65
C LEU A 147 -5.11 0.86 15.79
N GLU A 148 -5.62 -0.38 15.78
CA GLU A 148 -6.40 -0.94 16.87
C GLU A 148 -5.60 -1.03 18.18
N THR A 149 -4.33 -1.40 18.10
CA THR A 149 -3.44 -1.49 19.27
C THR A 149 -3.25 -0.13 19.94
N ASP A 150 -3.17 0.95 19.17
CA ASP A 150 -3.02 2.30 19.71
C ASP A 150 -4.30 2.77 20.42
N ILE A 151 -5.48 2.41 19.94
CA ILE A 151 -6.76 2.72 20.60
C ILE A 151 -6.89 1.97 21.93
N ALA A 152 -6.53 0.69 21.95
CA ALA A 152 -6.57 -0.11 23.18
C ALA A 152 -5.60 0.45 24.24
N ALA A 153 -4.39 0.85 23.85
CA ALA A 153 -3.42 1.46 24.75
C ALA A 153 -3.88 2.79 25.35
N LEU A 154 -4.62 3.60 24.57
CA LEU A 154 -5.23 4.84 25.06
C LEU A 154 -6.38 4.58 26.06
N GLY A 155 -7.21 3.58 25.79
CA GLY A 155 -8.29 3.18 26.68
C GLY A 155 -7.79 2.68 28.05
N ASP A 156 -6.68 1.95 28.07
CA ASP A 156 -6.05 1.48 29.31
C ASP A 156 -5.47 2.65 30.12
N LEU A 157 -4.91 3.67 29.46
CA LEU A 157 -4.39 4.86 30.15
C LEU A 157 -5.52 5.70 30.76
N GLU A 158 -6.63 5.90 30.07
CA GLU A 158 -7.78 6.64 30.59
C GLU A 158 -8.41 5.91 31.80
N SER A 159 -8.47 4.58 31.79
CA SER A 159 -8.98 3.79 32.92
C SER A 159 -8.09 3.89 34.15
N ILE A 160 -6.78 3.90 33.97
CA ILE A 160 -5.79 4.06 35.08
C ILE A 160 -5.87 5.46 35.67
N GLU A 161 -6.03 6.50 34.86
CA GLU A 161 -6.18 7.87 35.38
C GLU A 161 -7.49 8.06 36.14
N LEU A 162 -8.59 7.44 35.68
CA LEU A 162 -9.86 7.48 36.40
C LEU A 162 -9.83 6.75 37.74
N GLU A 163 -9.15 5.60 37.82
CA GLU A 163 -8.96 4.87 39.07
C GLU A 163 -8.07 5.66 40.04
N ALA A 164 -7.04 6.35 39.54
CA ALA A 164 -6.17 7.17 40.37
C ALA A 164 -6.86 8.43 40.94
N LEU A 165 -7.89 8.95 40.25
CA LEU A 165 -8.68 10.10 40.72
C LEU A 165 -9.78 9.71 41.72
N GLN A 166 -10.10 8.42 41.89
CA GLN A 166 -11.10 7.93 42.86
C GLN A 166 -10.50 7.55 44.24
N LEU A 167 -9.21 7.68 44.38
CA LEU A 167 -8.47 7.53 45.64
C LEU A 167 -8.21 8.90 46.28
#